data_37b8e20a295705bbcd7f3397e3aa88ab
#
_entry.id   37b8e20a295705bbcd7f3397e3aa88ab
#
_cell.length_a   1.000
_cell.length_b   1.000
_cell.length_c   1.000
_cell.angle_alpha   90.00
_cell.angle_beta   90.00
_cell.angle_gamma   90.00
#
_symmetry.space_group_name_H-M   'P 1'
#
loop_
_entity.id
_entity.type
_entity.pdbx_description
1 polymer ?
#
loop_
_entity_poly.entity_id
_entity_poly.type
_entity_poly.pdbx_seq_one_letter_code
_entity_poly.pdbx_strand_id
1 'polypeptide(L)'
;MLNTKKFAIAIVAIAAVVGACSSTTATATTGSGASSGASSAAVGSVALLLPENHTARYEAADKPFFTTKFNSVCSGVTLNYQNAAESEATQLSQAEAAITAGATVLVLDPVNGATATAIMSAASAKNVKVISYDRLITAPNSTPDWYISFDNEKVGELQGTALLAKLNSMNLGHTPNVLWINGSPKDNNATLFKQGAHTALDGKVTIVKEDAMANWLQSEAQTLMDGWITSVGATGFDGVYVANDGGAAGVYASEVAHGVDPKTKPMTGQDAALDAVQRIVMGTQYMTVYKKVQTEAEAAAELACAMVKGSTAVPSDLTASVSAAGVNNGTASIKSILLTPLAVTIDGSNGTQTVEATIVADQFYGANTVSQICDAKVDAGLPAACTAAGVK
;
A
#
# COMPACT_ATOMS: atom_id res chain seq x y z
N MET A 1 -57.84 -6.43 -5.01
CA MET A 1 -58.29 -6.84 -3.64
C MET A 1 -57.14 -6.41 -2.70
N LEU A 2 -57.41 -5.34 -1.96
CA LEU A 2 -56.49 -4.77 -0.95
C LEU A 2 -56.46 -5.66 0.30
N ASN A 3 -55.31 -5.86 0.88
CA ASN A 3 -55.21 -6.35 2.25
C ASN A 3 -54.17 -5.53 3.02
N THR A 4 -54.69 -4.55 3.75
CA THR A 4 -53.99 -3.69 4.69
C THR A 4 -53.86 -4.38 6.05
N LYS A 5 -52.67 -4.66 6.55
CA LYS A 5 -52.41 -5.02 7.93
C LYS A 5 -51.88 -3.82 8.71
N LYS A 6 -52.68 -3.36 9.66
CA LYS A 6 -52.38 -2.32 10.65
C LYS A 6 -51.44 -2.88 11.70
N PHE A 7 -50.35 -2.19 12.00
CA PHE A 7 -49.52 -2.44 13.19
C PHE A 7 -49.87 -1.41 14.27
N ALA A 8 -50.19 -1.89 15.46
CA ALA A 8 -50.51 -1.09 16.64
C ALA A 8 -49.21 -0.68 17.37
N ILE A 9 -49.16 0.59 17.75
CA ILE A 9 -48.08 1.16 18.59
C ILE A 9 -48.47 0.99 20.04
N ALA A 10 -47.63 0.30 20.83
CA ALA A 10 -47.78 0.23 22.29
C ALA A 10 -46.90 1.28 22.93
N ILE A 11 -47.52 2.23 23.64
CA ILE A 11 -46.89 3.24 24.46
C ILE A 11 -46.73 2.65 25.87
N VAL A 12 -45.49 2.57 26.37
CA VAL A 12 -45.21 2.21 27.77
C VAL A 12 -44.87 3.51 28.52
N ALA A 13 -45.71 3.85 29.47
CA ALA A 13 -45.50 4.95 30.40
C ALA A 13 -44.65 4.47 31.61
N ILE A 14 -43.57 5.15 31.91
CA ILE A 14 -42.77 4.92 33.12
C ILE A 14 -43.09 6.01 34.13
N ALA A 15 -43.60 5.57 35.29
CA ALA A 15 -43.97 6.41 36.43
C ALA A 15 -42.71 6.79 37.25
N ALA A 16 -42.60 8.07 37.58
CA ALA A 16 -41.59 8.59 38.49
C ALA A 16 -41.97 8.31 39.95
N VAL A 17 -41.04 7.75 40.72
CA VAL A 17 -41.16 7.62 42.19
C VAL A 17 -40.26 8.69 42.83
N VAL A 18 -40.87 9.63 43.56
CA VAL A 18 -40.21 10.61 44.41
C VAL A 18 -40.06 9.97 45.80
N GLY A 19 -38.81 9.84 46.28
CA GLY A 19 -38.50 9.39 47.65
C GLY A 19 -37.80 10.45 48.44
N ALA A 20 -38.37 10.78 49.56
CA ALA A 20 -38.05 11.94 50.44
C ALA A 20 -36.78 11.73 51.28
N CYS A 21 -36.18 12.87 51.64
CA CYS A 21 -35.03 13.05 52.55
C CYS A 21 -35.27 12.53 53.97
N SER A 22 -34.26 11.95 54.58
CA SER A 22 -34.07 11.99 56.01
C SER A 22 -32.60 12.24 56.37
N SER A 23 -32.36 13.29 57.07
CA SER A 23 -31.08 13.75 57.62
C SER A 23 -30.68 12.93 58.85
N THR A 24 -29.49 12.38 58.88
CA THR A 24 -28.81 11.95 60.10
C THR A 24 -27.39 12.50 60.12
N THR A 25 -27.15 13.31 61.11
CA THR A 25 -25.86 13.87 61.51
C THR A 25 -24.97 12.76 62.06
N ALA A 26 -23.77 12.56 61.55
CA ALA A 26 -22.74 11.74 62.19
C ALA A 26 -21.37 12.40 62.02
N THR A 27 -20.74 12.47 63.11
CA THR A 27 -19.49 13.06 63.57
C THR A 27 -18.25 12.78 62.68
N ALA A 28 -17.44 13.82 62.52
CA ALA A 28 -16.15 13.80 61.85
C ALA A 28 -15.14 12.88 62.55
N THR A 29 -14.54 11.98 61.77
CA THR A 29 -13.28 11.36 62.14
C THR A 29 -12.26 11.67 61.05
N THR A 30 -11.21 12.37 61.42
CA THR A 30 -10.04 12.66 60.57
C THR A 30 -9.26 11.39 60.31
N GLY A 31 -9.26 10.99 59.03
CA GLY A 31 -8.42 9.89 58.50
C GLY A 31 -7.71 10.39 57.25
N SER A 32 -6.43 10.77 57.39
CA SER A 32 -5.53 11.06 56.27
C SER A 32 -5.39 9.88 55.33
N GLY A 33 -5.46 10.11 54.05
CA GLY A 33 -5.08 9.11 53.05
C GLY A 33 -5.85 9.19 51.72
N ALA A 34 -6.05 10.39 51.19
CA ALA A 34 -6.40 10.49 49.78
C ALA A 34 -5.14 10.32 48.96
N SER A 35 -4.81 9.05 48.62
CA SER A 35 -3.98 8.78 47.45
C SER A 35 -4.76 9.27 46.26
N SER A 36 -4.47 10.51 45.84
CA SER A 36 -4.82 10.98 44.50
C SER A 36 -4.09 10.12 43.51
N GLY A 37 -4.74 9.03 43.06
CA GLY A 37 -4.37 8.36 41.84
C GLY A 37 -4.36 9.42 40.74
N ALA A 38 -3.17 9.86 40.35
CA ALA A 38 -2.99 10.64 39.15
C ALA A 38 -3.62 9.79 38.04
N SER A 39 -4.78 10.21 37.57
CA SER A 39 -5.32 9.75 36.30
C SER A 39 -4.24 10.10 35.29
N SER A 40 -3.44 9.11 34.86
CA SER A 40 -2.55 9.29 33.73
C SER A 40 -3.45 9.78 32.61
N ALA A 41 -3.25 11.04 32.20
CA ALA A 41 -3.92 11.57 31.02
C ALA A 41 -3.77 10.50 29.94
N ALA A 42 -4.88 10.12 29.33
CA ALA A 42 -4.88 9.09 28.31
C ALA A 42 -3.86 9.52 27.25
N VAL A 43 -2.78 8.75 27.15
CA VAL A 43 -1.82 8.91 26.05
C VAL A 43 -2.66 8.72 24.81
N GLY A 44 -2.64 9.72 23.87
CA GLY A 44 -3.50 9.72 22.69
C GLY A 44 -3.54 8.38 21.96
N SER A 45 -4.31 8.30 20.91
CA SER A 45 -4.35 7.08 20.09
C SER A 45 -3.78 7.34 18.68
N VAL A 46 -3.42 6.27 17.98
CA VAL A 46 -2.95 6.29 16.59
C VAL A 46 -4.00 5.60 15.73
N ALA A 47 -4.32 6.18 14.57
CA ALA A 47 -5.14 5.51 13.57
C ALA A 47 -4.31 5.18 12.34
N LEU A 48 -4.32 3.89 11.93
CA LEU A 48 -3.79 3.41 10.66
C LEU A 48 -4.96 3.30 9.68
N LEU A 49 -4.92 4.11 8.62
CA LEU A 49 -5.98 4.22 7.61
C LEU A 49 -5.43 3.82 6.25
N LEU A 50 -5.75 2.60 5.79
CA LEU A 50 -5.30 2.06 4.51
C LEU A 50 -6.36 2.27 3.42
N PRO A 51 -5.94 2.38 2.13
CA PRO A 51 -6.80 2.87 1.05
C PRO A 51 -7.74 1.81 0.50
N GLU A 52 -7.27 0.57 0.34
CA GLU A 52 -7.99 -0.49 -0.37
C GLU A 52 -7.46 -1.88 0.03
N ASN A 53 -8.11 -2.94 -0.44
CA ASN A 53 -7.86 -4.32 -0.02
C ASN A 53 -7.65 -5.31 -1.18
N HIS A 54 -7.58 -4.83 -2.41
CA HIS A 54 -7.32 -5.67 -3.59
C HIS A 54 -5.84 -5.75 -3.96
N THR A 55 -5.03 -4.75 -3.63
CA THR A 55 -3.57 -4.88 -3.66
C THR A 55 -3.13 -5.69 -2.44
N ALA A 56 -2.56 -6.86 -2.68
CA ALA A 56 -2.32 -7.87 -1.65
C ALA A 56 -1.49 -7.37 -0.45
N ARG A 57 -0.54 -6.42 -0.67
CA ARG A 57 0.38 -5.96 0.37
C ARG A 57 -0.34 -5.37 1.59
N TYR A 58 -1.41 -4.59 1.42
CA TYR A 58 -2.02 -3.82 2.49
C TYR A 58 -2.54 -4.67 3.65
N GLU A 59 -3.30 -5.72 3.36
CA GLU A 59 -3.83 -6.62 4.40
C GLU A 59 -2.82 -7.71 4.80
N ALA A 60 -2.00 -8.18 3.85
CA ALA A 60 -1.09 -9.31 4.09
C ALA A 60 0.26 -8.89 4.69
N ALA A 61 0.67 -7.62 4.55
CA ALA A 61 1.97 -7.14 4.99
C ALA A 61 1.89 -5.84 5.79
N ASP A 62 1.44 -4.71 5.19
CA ASP A 62 1.45 -3.39 5.82
C ASP A 62 0.77 -3.40 7.19
N LYS A 63 -0.48 -3.83 7.25
CA LYS A 63 -1.25 -3.93 8.50
C LYS A 63 -0.61 -4.81 9.56
N PRO A 64 -0.24 -6.08 9.29
CA PRO A 64 0.31 -6.95 10.34
C PRO A 64 1.71 -6.53 10.80
N PHE A 65 2.60 -6.08 9.90
CA PHE A 65 3.91 -5.57 10.29
C PHE A 65 3.79 -4.29 11.12
N PHE A 66 2.99 -3.34 10.68
CA PHE A 66 2.72 -2.12 11.45
C PHE A 66 2.15 -2.45 12.83
N THR A 67 1.10 -3.26 12.90
CA THR A 67 0.42 -3.61 14.16
C THR A 67 1.35 -4.32 15.14
N THR A 68 2.13 -5.29 14.64
CA THR A 68 3.08 -6.06 15.47
C THR A 68 4.15 -5.13 16.04
N LYS A 69 4.76 -4.30 15.19
CA LYS A 69 5.79 -3.35 15.62
C LYS A 69 5.21 -2.33 16.58
N PHE A 70 4.07 -1.71 16.24
CA PHE A 70 3.42 -0.72 17.08
C PHE A 70 3.15 -1.26 18.49
N ASN A 71 2.55 -2.44 18.60
CA ASN A 71 2.25 -3.06 19.88
C ASN A 71 3.51 -3.36 20.71
N SER A 72 4.63 -3.63 20.05
CA SER A 72 5.91 -3.91 20.73
C SER A 72 6.58 -2.65 21.30
N VAL A 73 6.46 -1.49 20.63
CA VAL A 73 7.18 -0.25 21.00
C VAL A 73 6.30 0.79 21.66
N CYS A 74 4.98 0.67 21.54
CA CYS A 74 4.01 1.71 21.91
C CYS A 74 3.00 1.25 22.97
N SER A 75 3.47 0.61 24.02
CA SER A 75 2.61 0.15 25.11
C SER A 75 1.78 1.27 25.71
N GLY A 76 0.50 1.01 26.00
CA GLY A 76 -0.43 1.98 26.60
C GLY A 76 -1.05 2.97 25.61
N VAL A 77 -0.72 2.89 24.33
CA VAL A 77 -1.35 3.68 23.25
C VAL A 77 -2.28 2.77 22.43
N THR A 78 -3.50 3.23 22.19
CA THR A 78 -4.46 2.48 21.38
C THR A 78 -4.14 2.66 19.90
N LEU A 79 -4.13 1.55 19.15
CA LEU A 79 -4.11 1.53 17.69
C LEU A 79 -5.53 1.28 17.16
N ASN A 80 -6.03 2.17 16.31
CA ASN A 80 -7.27 1.99 15.54
C ASN A 80 -6.89 1.73 14.07
N TYR A 81 -7.31 0.58 13.54
CA TYR A 81 -7.10 0.23 12.14
C TYR A 81 -8.40 0.31 11.36
N GLN A 82 -8.35 0.90 10.16
CA GLN A 82 -9.46 0.94 9.20
C GLN A 82 -8.92 0.80 7.77
N ASN A 83 -9.74 0.23 6.89
CA ASN A 83 -9.49 0.17 5.46
C ASN A 83 -10.67 0.80 4.71
N ALA A 84 -10.37 1.67 3.75
CA ALA A 84 -11.39 2.45 3.05
C ALA A 84 -12.06 1.69 1.90
N ALA A 85 -11.56 0.51 1.53
CA ALA A 85 -12.06 -0.29 0.42
C ALA A 85 -12.26 0.55 -0.87
N GLU A 86 -11.26 1.37 -1.23
CA GLU A 86 -11.20 2.27 -2.40
C GLU A 86 -12.21 3.44 -2.35
N SER A 87 -12.85 3.70 -1.22
CA SER A 87 -13.83 4.77 -1.08
C SER A 87 -13.27 5.99 -0.35
N GLU A 88 -13.10 7.11 -1.05
CA GLU A 88 -12.67 8.40 -0.47
C GLU A 88 -13.63 8.87 0.64
N ALA A 89 -14.94 8.73 0.43
CA ALA A 89 -15.95 9.10 1.41
C ALA A 89 -15.87 8.22 2.68
N THR A 90 -15.61 6.93 2.52
CA THR A 90 -15.39 6.02 3.64
C THR A 90 -14.13 6.40 4.40
N GLN A 91 -13.03 6.70 3.72
CA GLN A 91 -11.77 7.10 4.35
C GLN A 91 -11.91 8.40 5.14
N LEU A 92 -12.63 9.40 4.60
CA LEU A 92 -12.94 10.64 5.32
C LEU A 92 -13.72 10.35 6.61
N SER A 93 -14.79 9.56 6.51
CA SER A 93 -15.60 9.20 7.69
C SER A 93 -14.80 8.43 8.75
N GLN A 94 -13.90 7.55 8.32
CA GLN A 94 -12.97 6.82 9.20
C GLN A 94 -11.99 7.75 9.91
N ALA A 95 -11.42 8.72 9.18
CA ALA A 95 -10.52 9.72 9.76
C ALA A 95 -11.23 10.60 10.80
N GLU A 96 -12.41 11.13 10.47
CA GLU A 96 -13.23 11.94 11.38
C GLU A 96 -13.64 11.16 12.63
N ALA A 97 -14.03 9.90 12.48
CA ALA A 97 -14.35 9.01 13.60
C ALA A 97 -13.14 8.77 14.50
N ALA A 98 -11.96 8.50 13.92
CA ALA A 98 -10.72 8.31 14.66
C ALA A 98 -10.33 9.60 15.44
N ILE A 99 -10.40 10.76 14.81
CA ILE A 99 -10.14 12.06 15.44
C ILE A 99 -11.11 12.30 16.59
N THR A 100 -12.39 12.03 16.39
CA THR A 100 -13.44 12.19 17.43
C THR A 100 -13.20 11.22 18.60
N ALA A 101 -12.71 10.03 18.33
CA ALA A 101 -12.33 9.03 19.34
C ALA A 101 -11.02 9.35 20.07
N GLY A 102 -10.35 10.48 19.76
CA GLY A 102 -9.15 10.95 20.44
C GLY A 102 -7.83 10.52 19.78
N ALA A 103 -7.83 10.20 18.48
CA ALA A 103 -6.60 10.02 17.74
C ALA A 103 -5.79 11.33 17.73
N THR A 104 -4.50 11.21 18.04
CA THR A 104 -3.55 12.34 17.99
C THR A 104 -2.57 12.21 16.84
N VAL A 105 -2.50 11.03 16.22
CA VAL A 105 -1.72 10.74 15.01
C VAL A 105 -2.58 9.92 14.03
N LEU A 106 -2.63 10.35 12.78
CA LEU A 106 -3.12 9.56 11.65
C LEU A 106 -1.91 9.07 10.83
N VAL A 107 -1.84 7.78 10.59
CA VAL A 107 -0.99 7.17 9.56
C VAL A 107 -1.93 6.91 8.39
N LEU A 108 -1.88 7.79 7.41
CA LEU A 108 -2.84 7.85 6.31
C LEU A 108 -2.18 7.46 4.99
N ASP A 109 -2.61 6.34 4.45
CA ASP A 109 -2.38 6.00 3.06
C ASP A 109 -3.62 6.43 2.26
N PRO A 110 -3.57 7.54 1.51
CA PRO A 110 -4.78 8.10 0.92
C PRO A 110 -5.31 7.26 -0.24
N VAL A 111 -6.64 7.07 -0.29
CA VAL A 111 -7.31 6.53 -1.50
C VAL A 111 -6.98 7.41 -2.70
N ASN A 112 -7.00 8.72 -2.49
CA ASN A 112 -6.66 9.71 -3.50
C ASN A 112 -5.86 10.85 -2.86
N GLY A 113 -4.57 10.91 -3.19
CA GLY A 113 -3.65 11.90 -2.61
C GLY A 113 -4.06 13.34 -2.92
N ALA A 114 -4.65 13.61 -4.09
CA ALA A 114 -5.02 14.95 -4.53
C ALA A 114 -6.31 15.47 -3.88
N THR A 115 -7.18 14.61 -3.36
CA THR A 115 -8.48 14.99 -2.77
C THR A 115 -8.54 14.85 -1.24
N ALA A 116 -7.45 14.47 -0.59
CA ALA A 116 -7.38 14.27 0.86
C ALA A 116 -7.53 15.56 1.71
N THR A 117 -7.86 16.71 1.08
CA THR A 117 -7.97 18.03 1.75
C THR A 117 -8.91 18.01 2.94
N ALA A 118 -10.05 17.33 2.87
CA ALA A 118 -11.03 17.26 3.95
C ALA A 118 -10.45 16.54 5.19
N ILE A 119 -9.74 15.42 4.98
CA ILE A 119 -9.05 14.69 6.06
C ILE A 119 -7.98 15.57 6.70
N MET A 120 -7.15 16.23 5.87
CA MET A 120 -6.10 17.13 6.36
C MET A 120 -6.67 18.31 7.14
N SER A 121 -7.80 18.88 6.69
CA SER A 121 -8.48 19.97 7.39
C SER A 121 -9.06 19.50 8.73
N ALA A 122 -9.69 18.32 8.78
CA ALA A 122 -10.20 17.74 10.01
C ALA A 122 -9.08 17.46 11.04
N ALA A 123 -7.95 16.92 10.59
CA ALA A 123 -6.78 16.68 11.42
C ALA A 123 -6.20 18.00 11.96
N SER A 124 -5.97 18.99 11.10
CA SER A 124 -5.42 20.29 11.46
C SER A 124 -6.30 21.04 12.48
N ALA A 125 -7.63 21.02 12.31
CA ALA A 125 -8.59 21.66 13.22
C ALA A 125 -8.52 21.11 14.66
N LYS A 126 -7.97 19.92 14.85
CA LYS A 126 -7.81 19.23 16.14
C LYS A 126 -6.36 19.04 16.55
N ASN A 127 -5.40 19.65 15.83
CA ASN A 127 -3.96 19.48 16.04
C ASN A 127 -3.51 18.00 15.98
N VAL A 128 -4.18 17.18 15.20
CA VAL A 128 -3.82 15.78 14.94
C VAL A 128 -2.68 15.76 13.94
N LYS A 129 -1.63 15.01 14.25
CA LYS A 129 -0.47 14.84 13.38
C LYS A 129 -0.78 13.85 12.27
N VAL A 130 -0.17 14.05 11.09
CA VAL A 130 -0.41 13.18 9.93
C VAL A 130 0.92 12.68 9.36
N ILE A 131 1.04 11.36 9.25
CA ILE A 131 2.06 10.68 8.44
C ILE A 131 1.38 10.28 7.14
N SER A 132 1.84 10.82 6.00
CA SER A 132 1.48 10.30 4.68
C SER A 132 2.25 8.99 4.49
N TYR A 133 1.55 7.89 4.44
CA TYR A 133 2.12 6.54 4.38
C TYR A 133 1.97 5.98 2.96
N ASP A 134 3.01 5.37 2.42
CA ASP A 134 3.11 4.84 1.05
C ASP A 134 2.75 5.89 -0.03
N ARG A 135 1.51 6.34 -0.12
CA ARG A 135 1.06 7.33 -1.10
C ARG A 135 1.19 8.75 -0.57
N LEU A 136 1.73 9.65 -1.39
CA LEU A 136 1.90 11.06 -1.01
C LEU A 136 0.57 11.82 -1.03
N ILE A 137 0.27 12.54 0.04
CA ILE A 137 -0.81 13.52 0.06
C ILE A 137 -0.38 14.74 -0.73
N THR A 138 -0.96 14.94 -1.91
CA THR A 138 -0.72 16.07 -2.83
C THR A 138 -1.87 17.08 -2.82
N ALA A 139 -2.85 16.90 -1.95
CA ALA A 139 -4.01 17.77 -1.83
C ALA A 139 -3.60 19.24 -1.59
N PRO A 140 -4.24 20.23 -2.25
CA PRO A 140 -3.92 21.64 -2.07
C PRO A 140 -3.95 22.08 -0.61
N ASN A 141 -3.00 22.92 -0.21
CA ASN A 141 -2.85 23.47 1.15
C ASN A 141 -2.69 22.39 2.24
N SER A 142 -2.26 21.20 1.88
CA SER A 142 -2.04 20.07 2.79
C SER A 142 -0.57 19.91 3.11
N THR A 143 -0.22 19.86 4.39
CA THR A 143 1.15 19.70 4.87
C THR A 143 1.19 18.59 5.92
N PRO A 144 1.26 17.30 5.51
CA PRO A 144 1.50 16.23 6.46
C PRO A 144 2.83 16.43 7.21
N ASP A 145 2.93 15.96 8.44
CA ASP A 145 4.13 16.13 9.27
C ASP A 145 5.32 15.30 8.71
N TRP A 146 5.00 14.12 8.13
CA TRP A 146 5.97 13.22 7.51
C TRP A 146 5.37 12.51 6.29
N TYR A 147 6.27 12.09 5.40
CA TYR A 147 5.98 11.14 4.32
C TYR A 147 6.93 9.95 4.44
N ILE A 148 6.40 8.73 4.36
CA ILE A 148 7.18 7.50 4.38
C ILE A 148 6.77 6.68 3.17
N SER A 149 7.73 6.34 2.32
CA SER A 149 7.53 5.58 1.09
C SER A 149 8.85 5.05 0.55
N PHE A 150 8.84 4.62 -0.69
CA PHE A 150 10.03 4.28 -1.48
C PHE A 150 10.41 5.42 -2.42
N ASP A 151 11.61 5.32 -3.01
CA ASP A 151 11.97 6.13 -4.17
C ASP A 151 11.18 5.65 -5.39
N ASN A 152 10.01 6.26 -5.59
CA ASN A 152 9.02 5.80 -6.57
C ASN A 152 9.43 6.12 -8.02
N GLU A 153 10.22 7.16 -8.26
CA GLU A 153 10.81 7.40 -9.58
C GLU A 153 11.82 6.29 -9.91
N LYS A 154 12.62 5.89 -8.92
CA LYS A 154 13.55 4.77 -9.07
C LYS A 154 12.85 3.43 -9.33
N VAL A 155 11.66 3.20 -8.78
CA VAL A 155 10.84 2.01 -9.11
C VAL A 155 10.59 1.95 -10.61
N GLY A 156 10.08 3.02 -11.20
CA GLY A 156 9.82 3.07 -12.65
C GLY A 156 11.09 2.93 -13.49
N GLU A 157 12.18 3.60 -13.07
CA GLU A 157 13.48 3.48 -13.75
C GLU A 157 13.99 2.02 -13.75
N LEU A 158 13.86 1.32 -12.62
CA LEU A 158 14.25 -0.09 -12.51
C LEU A 158 13.42 -0.99 -13.43
N GLN A 159 12.09 -0.79 -13.48
CA GLN A 159 11.20 -1.51 -14.39
C GLN A 159 11.58 -1.27 -15.85
N GLY A 160 11.70 -0.02 -16.24
CA GLY A 160 12.04 0.35 -17.62
C GLY A 160 13.43 -0.15 -18.04
N THR A 161 14.43 -0.02 -17.17
CA THR A 161 15.80 -0.49 -17.43
C THR A 161 15.85 -2.01 -17.61
N ALA A 162 15.20 -2.77 -16.73
CA ALA A 162 15.15 -4.23 -16.83
C ALA A 162 14.42 -4.67 -18.10
N LEU A 163 13.27 -4.08 -18.42
CA LEU A 163 12.52 -4.39 -19.64
C LEU A 163 13.34 -4.11 -20.90
N LEU A 164 13.99 -2.94 -20.97
CA LEU A 164 14.85 -2.56 -22.11
C LEU A 164 16.00 -3.55 -22.30
N ALA A 165 16.68 -3.91 -21.21
CA ALA A 165 17.78 -4.88 -21.27
C ALA A 165 17.31 -6.24 -21.82
N LYS A 166 16.14 -6.70 -21.38
CA LYS A 166 15.53 -7.95 -21.88
C LYS A 166 15.18 -7.84 -23.36
N LEU A 167 14.47 -6.78 -23.77
CA LEU A 167 14.08 -6.58 -25.17
C LEU A 167 15.30 -6.52 -26.09
N ASN A 168 16.38 -5.85 -25.69
CA ASN A 168 17.64 -5.79 -26.44
C ASN A 168 18.28 -7.18 -26.59
N SER A 169 18.17 -8.05 -25.58
CA SER A 169 18.71 -9.41 -25.64
C SER A 169 17.96 -10.35 -26.60
N MET A 170 16.73 -9.97 -26.98
CA MET A 170 15.89 -10.78 -27.90
C MET A 170 16.31 -10.64 -29.37
N ASN A 171 17.17 -9.68 -29.73
CA ASN A 171 17.67 -9.45 -31.10
C ASN A 171 16.53 -9.33 -32.15
N LEU A 172 15.54 -8.50 -31.88
CA LEU A 172 14.29 -8.38 -32.66
C LEU A 172 14.51 -7.90 -34.10
N GLY A 173 15.63 -7.24 -34.40
CA GLY A 173 15.88 -6.66 -35.73
C GLY A 173 15.13 -5.35 -36.04
N HIS A 174 14.38 -4.84 -35.07
CA HIS A 174 13.66 -3.56 -35.12
C HIS A 174 13.62 -2.93 -33.72
N THR A 175 13.24 -1.65 -33.65
CA THR A 175 12.97 -0.97 -32.37
C THR A 175 11.81 -1.68 -31.65
N PRO A 176 11.99 -2.13 -30.38
CA PRO A 176 10.98 -2.89 -29.68
C PRO A 176 9.65 -2.14 -29.55
N ASN A 177 8.55 -2.82 -29.80
CA ASN A 177 7.18 -2.32 -29.62
C ASN A 177 6.69 -2.67 -28.21
N VAL A 178 6.28 -1.69 -27.42
CA VAL A 178 5.85 -1.87 -26.02
C VAL A 178 4.41 -1.42 -25.85
N LEU A 179 3.61 -2.26 -25.19
CA LEU A 179 2.33 -1.88 -24.61
C LEU A 179 2.58 -1.37 -23.18
N TRP A 180 1.84 -0.33 -22.73
CA TRP A 180 2.19 0.37 -21.51
C TRP A 180 0.97 0.60 -20.61
N ILE A 181 0.92 -0.10 -19.48
CA ILE A 181 -0.16 0.00 -18.49
C ILE A 181 0.36 0.69 -17.24
N ASN A 182 -0.07 1.95 -17.03
CA ASN A 182 0.24 2.73 -15.84
C ASN A 182 -0.63 2.33 -14.65
N GLY A 183 -0.22 2.75 -13.45
CA GLY A 183 -1.02 2.65 -12.24
C GLY A 183 -2.12 3.70 -12.14
N SER A 184 -2.84 3.70 -11.01
CA SER A 184 -3.96 4.61 -10.78
C SER A 184 -3.54 6.08 -10.73
N PRO A 185 -4.22 6.97 -11.46
CA PRO A 185 -3.95 8.41 -11.42
C PRO A 185 -4.31 9.08 -10.08
N LYS A 186 -5.02 8.38 -9.18
CA LYS A 186 -5.31 8.83 -7.82
C LYS A 186 -4.10 8.73 -6.90
N ASP A 187 -3.09 7.96 -7.32
CA ASP A 187 -1.87 7.66 -6.58
C ASP A 187 -0.68 8.38 -7.20
N ASN A 188 -0.04 9.28 -6.44
CA ASN A 188 1.15 10.00 -6.89
C ASN A 188 2.32 9.05 -7.22
N ASN A 189 2.39 7.89 -6.57
CA ASN A 189 3.43 6.90 -6.86
C ASN A 189 3.35 6.43 -8.31
N ALA A 190 2.13 6.20 -8.84
CA ALA A 190 1.94 5.82 -10.24
C ALA A 190 2.48 6.86 -11.22
N THR A 191 2.34 8.16 -10.89
CA THR A 191 2.92 9.25 -11.69
C THR A 191 4.46 9.17 -11.70
N LEU A 192 5.07 8.89 -10.55
CA LEU A 192 6.53 8.76 -10.42
C LEU A 192 7.05 7.48 -11.09
N PHE A 193 6.33 6.34 -10.98
CA PHE A 193 6.66 5.12 -11.73
C PHE A 193 6.67 5.39 -13.23
N LYS A 194 5.61 6.02 -13.74
CA LYS A 194 5.53 6.43 -15.15
C LYS A 194 6.73 7.29 -15.54
N GLN A 195 7.06 8.33 -14.77
CA GLN A 195 8.17 9.24 -15.04
C GLN A 195 9.51 8.49 -15.09
N GLY A 196 9.80 7.64 -14.11
CA GLY A 196 11.04 6.86 -14.08
C GLY A 196 11.15 5.88 -15.23
N ALA A 197 10.05 5.20 -15.58
CA ALA A 197 10.01 4.26 -16.71
C ALA A 197 10.19 4.96 -18.06
N HIS A 198 9.56 6.13 -18.27
CA HIS A 198 9.80 6.96 -19.46
C HIS A 198 11.26 7.41 -19.57
N THR A 199 11.87 7.82 -18.46
CA THR A 199 13.32 8.17 -18.44
C THR A 199 14.18 7.01 -18.94
N ALA A 200 13.83 5.77 -18.62
CA ALA A 200 14.57 4.59 -19.07
C ALA A 200 14.29 4.19 -20.52
N LEU A 201 13.05 4.36 -21.00
CA LEU A 201 12.56 3.76 -22.25
C LEU A 201 12.37 4.72 -23.41
N ASP A 202 12.13 6.03 -23.18
CA ASP A 202 11.86 7.00 -24.23
C ASP A 202 12.99 7.07 -25.26
N GLY A 203 12.60 7.07 -26.54
CA GLY A 203 13.52 7.06 -27.67
C GLY A 203 14.23 5.71 -27.91
N LYS A 204 14.02 4.70 -27.06
CA LYS A 204 14.64 3.36 -27.18
C LYS A 204 13.62 2.27 -27.54
N VAL A 205 12.35 2.54 -27.35
CA VAL A 205 11.22 1.67 -27.71
C VAL A 205 10.15 2.48 -28.45
N THR A 206 9.26 1.80 -29.14
CA THR A 206 8.01 2.38 -29.67
C THR A 206 6.89 2.06 -28.70
N ILE A 207 6.30 3.07 -28.09
CA ILE A 207 5.08 2.90 -27.26
C ILE A 207 3.90 2.79 -28.19
N VAL A 208 3.34 1.58 -28.35
CA VAL A 208 2.24 1.29 -29.30
C VAL A 208 0.89 1.73 -28.73
N LYS A 209 0.69 1.47 -27.44
CA LYS A 209 -0.48 1.86 -26.66
C LYS A 209 -0.04 2.22 -25.25
N GLU A 210 -0.70 3.21 -24.67
CA GLU A 210 -0.50 3.60 -23.28
C GLU A 210 -1.83 3.99 -22.67
N ASP A 211 -2.14 3.45 -21.47
CA ASP A 211 -3.29 3.84 -20.64
C ASP A 211 -3.00 3.49 -19.17
N ALA A 212 -3.96 3.69 -18.28
CA ALA A 212 -3.82 3.51 -16.85
C ALA A 212 -4.96 2.66 -16.25
N MET A 213 -4.63 1.87 -15.24
CA MET A 213 -5.62 1.27 -14.34
C MET A 213 -6.21 2.38 -13.47
N ALA A 214 -7.52 2.57 -13.49
CA ALA A 214 -8.16 3.65 -12.72
C ALA A 214 -8.06 3.42 -11.20
N ASN A 215 -8.07 2.16 -10.76
CA ASN A 215 -8.14 1.77 -9.36
C ASN A 215 -7.16 0.63 -9.00
N TRP A 216 -6.08 0.43 -9.73
CA TRP A 216 -5.13 -0.67 -9.53
C TRP A 216 -5.72 -2.08 -9.67
N LEU A 217 -6.91 -2.25 -10.28
CA LEU A 217 -7.57 -3.53 -10.42
C LEU A 217 -6.95 -4.39 -11.53
N GLN A 218 -6.70 -5.66 -11.22
CA GLN A 218 -6.28 -6.65 -12.19
C GLN A 218 -7.19 -6.70 -13.43
N SER A 219 -8.51 -6.61 -13.22
CA SER A 219 -9.51 -6.64 -14.30
C SER A 219 -9.44 -5.44 -15.23
N GLU A 220 -8.97 -4.29 -14.75
CA GLU A 220 -8.76 -3.10 -15.60
C GLU A 220 -7.57 -3.33 -16.54
N ALA A 221 -6.44 -3.85 -16.03
CA ALA A 221 -5.29 -4.22 -16.86
C ALA A 221 -5.65 -5.29 -17.89
N GLN A 222 -6.42 -6.32 -17.48
CA GLN A 222 -6.91 -7.36 -18.39
C GLN A 222 -7.77 -6.76 -19.51
N THR A 223 -8.72 -5.89 -19.18
CA THR A 223 -9.61 -5.24 -20.15
C THR A 223 -8.82 -4.40 -21.17
N LEU A 224 -7.82 -3.63 -20.71
CA LEU A 224 -6.93 -2.87 -21.58
C LEU A 224 -6.18 -3.82 -22.53
N MET A 225 -5.58 -4.86 -22.00
CA MET A 225 -4.78 -5.81 -22.76
C MET A 225 -5.62 -6.61 -23.77
N ASP A 226 -6.83 -7.05 -23.41
CA ASP A 226 -7.79 -7.72 -24.32
C ASP A 226 -8.09 -6.84 -25.53
N GLY A 227 -8.39 -5.57 -25.30
CA GLY A 227 -8.66 -4.59 -26.36
C GLY A 227 -7.42 -4.32 -27.23
N TRP A 228 -6.24 -4.28 -26.64
CA TRP A 228 -5.00 -4.01 -27.35
C TRP A 228 -4.56 -5.22 -28.19
N ILE A 229 -4.57 -6.43 -27.66
CA ILE A 229 -4.27 -7.64 -28.43
C ILE A 229 -5.24 -7.76 -29.63
N THR A 230 -6.53 -7.48 -29.41
CA THR A 230 -7.51 -7.48 -30.50
C THR A 230 -7.16 -6.44 -31.58
N SER A 231 -6.65 -5.26 -31.19
CA SER A 231 -6.38 -4.16 -32.15
C SER A 231 -5.04 -4.26 -32.87
N VAL A 232 -3.98 -4.74 -32.21
CA VAL A 232 -2.62 -4.80 -32.78
C VAL A 232 -2.17 -6.22 -33.14
N GLY A 233 -2.88 -7.23 -32.68
CA GLY A 233 -2.54 -8.64 -32.85
C GLY A 233 -1.42 -9.12 -31.92
N ALA A 234 -1.26 -10.44 -31.81
CA ALA A 234 -0.25 -11.07 -30.97
C ALA A 234 1.21 -10.73 -31.36
N THR A 235 1.44 -10.31 -32.61
CA THR A 235 2.76 -9.93 -33.13
C THR A 235 2.99 -8.42 -33.13
N GLY A 236 2.01 -7.62 -32.73
CA GLY A 236 2.08 -6.15 -32.75
C GLY A 236 2.86 -5.52 -31.59
N PHE A 237 3.31 -6.34 -30.64
CA PHE A 237 4.13 -5.90 -29.50
C PHE A 237 5.18 -6.95 -29.13
N ASP A 238 6.25 -6.50 -28.49
CA ASP A 238 7.40 -7.31 -28.09
C ASP A 238 7.51 -7.47 -26.57
N GLY A 239 6.93 -6.54 -25.80
CA GLY A 239 6.90 -6.58 -24.35
C GLY A 239 5.86 -5.64 -23.77
N VAL A 240 5.64 -5.73 -22.46
CA VAL A 240 4.63 -4.94 -21.75
C VAL A 240 5.23 -4.28 -20.51
N TYR A 241 5.17 -2.96 -20.44
CA TYR A 241 5.35 -2.26 -19.18
C TYR A 241 4.05 -2.31 -18.39
N VAL A 242 4.12 -2.82 -17.18
CA VAL A 242 2.99 -2.86 -16.24
C VAL A 242 3.45 -2.34 -14.91
N ALA A 243 2.71 -1.39 -14.35
CA ALA A 243 3.11 -0.65 -13.16
C ALA A 243 3.21 -1.51 -11.90
N ASN A 244 2.38 -2.58 -11.77
CA ASN A 244 2.45 -3.48 -10.61
C ASN A 244 2.10 -4.94 -10.95
N ASP A 245 2.30 -5.84 -9.99
CA ASP A 245 2.09 -7.28 -10.14
C ASP A 245 0.61 -7.68 -10.30
N GLY A 246 -0.30 -6.92 -9.68
CA GLY A 246 -1.74 -7.11 -9.89
C GLY A 246 -2.14 -6.84 -11.33
N GLY A 247 -1.64 -5.76 -11.92
CA GLY A 247 -1.79 -5.46 -13.34
C GLY A 247 -1.15 -6.53 -14.23
N ALA A 248 0.08 -6.98 -13.88
CA ALA A 248 0.78 -8.04 -14.60
C ALA A 248 -0.01 -9.38 -14.60
N ALA A 249 -0.73 -9.70 -13.52
CA ALA A 249 -1.63 -10.85 -13.49
C ALA A 249 -2.79 -10.70 -14.49
N GLY A 250 -3.31 -9.48 -14.68
CA GLY A 250 -4.32 -9.18 -15.70
C GLY A 250 -3.78 -9.33 -17.13
N VAL A 251 -2.57 -8.81 -17.38
CA VAL A 251 -1.88 -8.98 -18.66
C VAL A 251 -1.65 -10.45 -18.97
N TYR A 252 -1.10 -11.21 -18.02
CA TYR A 252 -0.90 -12.65 -18.14
C TYR A 252 -2.20 -13.39 -18.51
N ALA A 253 -3.29 -13.09 -17.82
CA ALA A 253 -4.59 -13.72 -18.09
C ALA A 253 -5.09 -13.41 -19.50
N SER A 254 -4.92 -12.17 -19.96
CA SER A 254 -5.27 -11.76 -21.34
C SER A 254 -4.41 -12.44 -22.39
N GLU A 255 -3.09 -12.50 -22.21
CA GLU A 255 -2.17 -13.17 -23.12
C GLU A 255 -2.57 -14.64 -23.32
N VAL A 256 -2.78 -15.37 -22.22
CA VAL A 256 -3.21 -16.78 -22.25
C VAL A 256 -4.56 -16.93 -22.97
N ALA A 257 -5.53 -16.07 -22.67
CA ALA A 257 -6.86 -16.13 -23.28
C ALA A 257 -6.84 -15.88 -24.81
N HIS A 258 -5.88 -15.08 -25.29
CA HIS A 258 -5.71 -14.79 -26.71
C HIS A 258 -4.67 -15.69 -27.42
N GLY A 259 -4.16 -16.71 -26.73
CA GLY A 259 -3.17 -17.63 -27.31
C GLY A 259 -1.79 -17.01 -27.53
N VAL A 260 -1.48 -15.92 -26.85
CA VAL A 260 -0.12 -15.34 -26.80
C VAL A 260 0.67 -16.10 -25.73
N ASP A 261 1.87 -16.56 -26.07
CA ASP A 261 2.76 -17.20 -25.08
C ASP A 261 3.43 -16.12 -24.21
N PRO A 262 3.09 -16.01 -22.91
CA PRO A 262 3.65 -15.00 -22.02
C PRO A 262 5.18 -15.08 -21.87
N LYS A 263 5.79 -16.25 -22.11
CA LYS A 263 7.24 -16.44 -22.07
C LYS A 263 7.97 -15.68 -23.17
N THR A 264 7.27 -15.32 -24.23
CA THR A 264 7.82 -14.57 -25.38
C THR A 264 7.62 -13.06 -25.27
N LYS A 265 6.85 -12.61 -24.29
CA LYS A 265 6.47 -11.22 -24.07
C LYS A 265 6.91 -10.76 -22.66
N PRO A 266 8.17 -10.31 -22.51
CA PRO A 266 8.63 -9.85 -21.19
C PRO A 266 7.72 -8.75 -20.67
N MET A 267 7.24 -8.91 -19.44
CA MET A 267 6.43 -7.90 -18.75
C MET A 267 7.06 -7.51 -17.42
N THR A 268 6.85 -6.25 -17.02
CA THR A 268 7.28 -5.72 -15.73
C THR A 268 6.22 -5.96 -14.65
N GLY A 269 6.59 -5.73 -13.41
CA GLY A 269 5.72 -5.69 -12.26
C GLY A 269 6.37 -4.96 -11.10
N GLN A 270 5.67 -4.87 -9.99
CA GLN A 270 6.11 -4.24 -8.74
C GLN A 270 5.32 -4.85 -7.58
N ASP A 271 5.88 -4.85 -6.39
CA ASP A 271 5.43 -5.34 -5.09
C ASP A 271 5.92 -6.74 -4.72
N ALA A 272 6.54 -7.48 -5.62
CA ALA A 272 7.01 -8.85 -5.39
C ALA A 272 5.92 -9.75 -4.78
N ALA A 273 4.69 -9.65 -5.31
CA ALA A 273 3.57 -10.47 -4.90
C ALA A 273 3.88 -11.96 -5.13
N LEU A 274 3.34 -12.83 -4.27
CA LEU A 274 3.66 -14.26 -4.32
C LEU A 274 3.40 -14.88 -5.70
N ASP A 275 2.25 -14.58 -6.29
CA ASP A 275 1.88 -15.07 -7.63
C ASP A 275 2.77 -14.48 -8.74
N ALA A 276 3.25 -13.24 -8.57
CA ALA A 276 4.21 -12.64 -9.50
C ALA A 276 5.58 -13.32 -9.41
N VAL A 277 6.05 -13.60 -8.19
CA VAL A 277 7.30 -14.37 -7.99
C VAL A 277 7.17 -15.76 -8.60
N GLN A 278 6.01 -16.41 -8.46
CA GLN A 278 5.73 -17.70 -9.13
C GLN A 278 5.74 -17.56 -10.66
N ARG A 279 5.13 -16.51 -11.22
CA ARG A 279 5.20 -16.24 -12.67
C ARG A 279 6.63 -15.96 -13.14
N ILE A 280 7.46 -15.30 -12.34
CA ILE A 280 8.88 -15.08 -12.66
C ILE A 280 9.62 -16.41 -12.69
N VAL A 281 9.40 -17.28 -11.69
CA VAL A 281 9.99 -18.63 -11.64
C VAL A 281 9.57 -19.49 -12.85
N MET A 282 8.31 -19.37 -13.26
CA MET A 282 7.77 -20.05 -14.46
C MET A 282 8.20 -19.40 -15.79
N GLY A 283 8.80 -18.21 -15.76
CA GLY A 283 9.22 -17.45 -16.93
C GLY A 283 8.09 -16.74 -17.67
N THR A 284 6.91 -16.61 -17.05
CA THR A 284 5.71 -15.95 -17.61
C THR A 284 5.53 -14.51 -17.16
N GLN A 285 6.40 -14.00 -16.29
CA GLN A 285 6.65 -12.60 -15.99
C GLN A 285 8.16 -12.42 -15.95
N TYR A 286 8.69 -11.31 -16.47
CA TYR A 286 10.14 -11.15 -16.55
C TYR A 286 10.74 -10.65 -15.25
N MET A 287 10.10 -9.67 -14.62
CA MET A 287 10.65 -9.04 -13.43
C MET A 287 9.54 -8.47 -12.52
N THR A 288 9.91 -8.22 -11.29
CA THR A 288 9.16 -7.36 -10.36
C THR A 288 10.09 -6.39 -9.66
N VAL A 289 9.56 -5.34 -9.03
CA VAL A 289 10.30 -4.51 -8.10
C VAL A 289 9.92 -4.89 -6.68
N TYR A 290 10.92 -5.29 -5.91
CA TYR A 290 10.80 -5.55 -4.50
C TYR A 290 10.89 -4.25 -3.71
N LYS A 291 9.88 -3.99 -2.92
CA LYS A 291 9.81 -2.94 -1.92
C LYS A 291 9.72 -3.61 -0.55
N LYS A 292 10.67 -3.34 0.34
CA LYS A 292 10.69 -3.97 1.67
C LYS A 292 9.59 -3.38 2.56
N VAL A 293 8.34 -3.82 2.35
CA VAL A 293 7.13 -3.33 3.04
C VAL A 293 7.24 -3.46 4.55
N GLN A 294 7.86 -4.53 5.05
CA GLN A 294 8.13 -4.67 6.49
C GLN A 294 8.85 -3.44 7.04
N THR A 295 9.93 -2.99 6.39
CA THR A 295 10.72 -1.83 6.85
C THR A 295 9.90 -0.54 6.82
N GLU A 296 9.07 -0.36 5.78
CA GLU A 296 8.19 0.80 5.65
C GLU A 296 7.15 0.85 6.77
N ALA A 297 6.45 -0.26 6.99
CA ALA A 297 5.40 -0.38 7.99
C ALA A 297 5.94 -0.25 9.42
N GLU A 298 7.08 -0.88 9.71
CA GLU A 298 7.73 -0.80 11.03
C GLU A 298 8.25 0.63 11.30
N ALA A 299 8.83 1.30 10.33
CA ALA A 299 9.26 2.70 10.43
C ALA A 299 8.08 3.63 10.74
N ALA A 300 6.97 3.47 10.04
CA ALA A 300 5.77 4.25 10.27
C ALA A 300 5.19 4.02 11.67
N ALA A 301 5.20 2.78 12.15
CA ALA A 301 4.75 2.43 13.50
C ALA A 301 5.62 3.07 14.59
N GLU A 302 6.95 3.02 14.45
CA GLU A 302 7.87 3.66 15.38
C GLU A 302 7.74 5.17 15.39
N LEU A 303 7.65 5.79 14.21
CA LEU A 303 7.48 7.23 14.08
C LEU A 303 6.13 7.69 14.66
N ALA A 304 5.04 6.99 14.38
CA ALA A 304 3.72 7.27 14.96
C ALA A 304 3.75 7.17 16.48
N CYS A 305 4.43 6.15 17.03
CA CYS A 305 4.62 6.01 18.47
C CYS A 305 5.43 7.17 19.07
N ALA A 306 6.51 7.59 18.40
CA ALA A 306 7.31 8.73 18.83
C ALA A 306 6.47 10.02 18.84
N MET A 307 5.67 10.24 17.78
CA MET A 307 4.83 11.43 17.63
C MET A 307 3.73 11.52 18.70
N VAL A 308 3.06 10.40 19.01
CA VAL A 308 2.03 10.38 20.08
C VAL A 308 2.63 10.66 21.45
N LYS A 309 3.92 10.35 21.65
CA LYS A 309 4.69 10.66 22.86
C LYS A 309 5.35 12.05 22.82
N GLY A 310 5.05 12.87 21.81
CA GLY A 310 5.57 14.26 21.67
C GLY A 310 6.97 14.37 21.07
N SER A 311 7.51 13.29 20.45
CA SER A 311 8.79 13.27 19.75
C SER A 311 8.59 13.03 18.25
N THR A 312 9.58 13.43 17.44
CA THR A 312 9.66 13.14 16.00
C THR A 312 11.01 12.49 15.66
N ALA A 313 11.57 11.73 16.61
CA ALA A 313 12.81 10.99 16.39
C ALA A 313 12.58 9.89 15.35
N VAL A 314 13.39 9.89 14.31
CA VAL A 314 13.41 8.84 13.29
C VAL A 314 14.13 7.62 13.84
N PRO A 315 13.69 6.39 13.54
CA PRO A 315 14.45 5.16 13.86
C PRO A 315 15.90 5.27 13.39
N SER A 316 16.85 4.85 14.23
CA SER A 316 18.29 5.08 14.01
C SER A 316 18.84 4.37 12.76
N ASP A 317 18.27 3.24 12.41
CA ASP A 317 18.59 2.44 11.20
C ASP A 317 18.06 3.06 9.91
N LEU A 318 17.10 3.98 10.02
CA LEU A 318 16.48 4.67 8.87
C LEU A 318 16.97 6.10 8.66
N THR A 319 17.89 6.58 9.50
CA THR A 319 18.39 7.96 9.39
C THR A 319 19.04 8.25 8.03
N ALA A 320 19.66 7.24 7.39
CA ALA A 320 20.24 7.36 6.05
C ALA A 320 19.18 7.47 4.94
N SER A 321 17.93 7.02 5.20
CA SER A 321 16.81 7.11 4.26
C SER A 321 16.02 8.41 4.38
N VAL A 322 16.39 9.29 5.34
CA VAL A 322 15.74 10.60 5.48
C VAL A 322 16.19 11.51 4.34
N SER A 323 15.24 11.95 3.53
CA SER A 323 15.50 12.93 2.48
C SER A 323 15.84 14.29 3.10
N ALA A 324 17.06 14.75 2.92
CA ALA A 324 17.51 16.05 3.45
C ALA A 324 16.72 17.25 2.86
N ALA A 325 16.29 17.14 1.61
CA ALA A 325 15.49 18.16 0.94
C ALA A 325 13.97 17.99 1.20
N GLY A 326 13.56 16.83 1.72
CA GLY A 326 12.16 16.43 1.75
C GLY A 326 11.60 16.12 0.36
N VAL A 327 10.31 15.82 0.30
CA VAL A 327 9.56 15.60 -0.96
C VAL A 327 8.55 16.72 -1.14
N ASN A 328 8.58 17.38 -2.29
CA ASN A 328 7.62 18.43 -2.62
C ASN A 328 6.26 17.80 -2.97
N ASN A 329 5.24 18.12 -2.21
CA ASN A 329 3.87 17.65 -2.46
C ASN A 329 2.99 18.65 -3.23
N GLY A 330 3.61 19.69 -3.82
CA GLY A 330 2.90 20.78 -4.49
C GLY A 330 2.52 21.95 -3.56
N THR A 331 2.55 21.77 -2.24
CA THR A 331 2.28 22.80 -1.24
C THR A 331 3.54 23.16 -0.44
N ALA A 332 4.29 22.14 -0.02
CA ALA A 332 5.48 22.32 0.80
C ALA A 332 6.48 21.17 0.54
N SER A 333 7.71 21.34 1.03
CA SER A 333 8.68 20.25 1.15
C SER A 333 8.38 19.46 2.43
N ILE A 334 7.91 18.23 2.29
CA ILE A 334 7.52 17.35 3.39
C ILE A 334 8.74 16.53 3.84
N LYS A 335 9.01 16.49 5.14
CA LYS A 335 10.04 15.59 5.70
C LYS A 335 9.73 14.15 5.29
N SER A 336 10.70 13.46 4.71
CA SER A 336 10.42 12.16 4.10
C SER A 336 11.46 11.12 4.47
N ILE A 337 11.00 9.89 4.64
CA ILE A 337 11.81 8.67 4.66
C ILE A 337 11.54 7.95 3.35
N LEU A 338 12.56 7.84 2.49
CA LEU A 338 12.47 7.17 1.21
C LEU A 338 13.35 5.92 1.21
N LEU A 339 12.71 4.76 1.12
CA LEU A 339 13.40 3.47 1.10
C LEU A 339 13.84 3.11 -0.33
N THR A 340 14.92 2.36 -0.45
CA THR A 340 15.46 1.95 -1.74
C THR A 340 14.73 0.72 -2.28
N PRO A 341 14.09 0.79 -3.46
CA PRO A 341 13.53 -0.37 -4.14
C PRO A 341 14.62 -1.20 -4.85
N LEU A 342 14.35 -2.48 -5.08
CA LEU A 342 15.25 -3.39 -5.78
C LEU A 342 14.52 -4.12 -6.92
N ALA A 343 15.13 -4.17 -8.10
CA ALA A 343 14.59 -4.98 -9.19
C ALA A 343 14.94 -6.46 -8.99
N VAL A 344 13.99 -7.35 -9.27
CA VAL A 344 14.11 -8.80 -9.12
C VAL A 344 13.79 -9.48 -10.42
N THR A 345 14.68 -10.37 -10.85
CA THR A 345 14.51 -11.28 -11.99
C THR A 345 14.85 -12.71 -11.57
N ILE A 346 14.62 -13.68 -12.46
CA ILE A 346 14.93 -15.10 -12.16
C ILE A 346 16.42 -15.36 -11.98
N ASP A 347 17.27 -14.66 -12.73
CA ASP A 347 18.71 -14.93 -12.82
C ASP A 347 19.60 -13.80 -12.26
N GLY A 348 19.00 -12.74 -11.73
CA GLY A 348 19.73 -11.56 -11.24
C GLY A 348 20.50 -10.82 -12.34
N SER A 349 20.12 -10.98 -13.62
CA SER A 349 20.77 -10.34 -14.74
C SER A 349 20.67 -8.80 -14.70
N ASN A 350 21.60 -8.12 -15.37
CA ASN A 350 21.59 -6.66 -15.54
C ASN A 350 21.53 -5.86 -14.22
N GLY A 351 22.12 -6.39 -13.12
CA GLY A 351 22.16 -5.71 -11.82
C GLY A 351 20.87 -5.85 -10.99
N THR A 352 19.97 -6.73 -11.38
CA THR A 352 18.79 -7.10 -10.58
C THR A 352 19.16 -8.11 -9.49
N GLN A 353 18.26 -8.31 -8.52
CA GLN A 353 18.38 -9.39 -7.54
C GLN A 353 17.79 -10.68 -8.09
N THR A 354 18.25 -11.83 -7.59
CA THR A 354 17.60 -13.12 -7.86
C THR A 354 16.34 -13.29 -7.03
N VAL A 355 15.45 -14.21 -7.44
CA VAL A 355 14.32 -14.63 -6.61
C VAL A 355 14.84 -15.37 -5.37
N GLU A 356 14.59 -14.81 -4.21
CA GLU A 356 14.94 -15.38 -2.91
C GLU A 356 13.72 -15.46 -2.00
N ALA A 357 13.71 -16.43 -1.08
CA ALA A 357 12.63 -16.60 -0.11
C ALA A 357 12.44 -15.38 0.80
N THR A 358 13.52 -14.67 1.12
CA THR A 358 13.49 -13.45 1.96
C THR A 358 12.67 -12.32 1.33
N ILE A 359 12.67 -12.19 -0.01
CA ILE A 359 11.89 -11.20 -0.74
C ILE A 359 10.40 -11.40 -0.47
N VAL A 360 9.92 -12.64 -0.49
CA VAL A 360 8.52 -12.96 -0.23
C VAL A 360 8.21 -12.89 1.28
N ALA A 361 9.15 -13.24 2.15
CA ALA A 361 8.97 -13.18 3.60
C ALA A 361 8.69 -11.75 4.11
N ASP A 362 9.36 -10.77 3.51
CA ASP A 362 9.19 -9.36 3.87
C ASP A 362 7.88 -8.76 3.30
N GLN A 363 7.25 -9.43 2.33
CA GLN A 363 6.00 -9.01 1.70
C GLN A 363 4.75 -9.67 2.32
N PHE A 364 4.92 -10.79 3.03
CA PHE A 364 3.80 -11.55 3.59
C PHE A 364 4.10 -11.97 5.03
N TYR A 365 3.48 -11.30 5.99
CA TYR A 365 3.66 -11.56 7.41
C TYR A 365 3.40 -13.05 7.75
N GLY A 366 4.40 -13.70 8.33
CA GLY A 366 4.30 -15.09 8.77
C GLY A 366 4.37 -16.14 7.64
N ALA A 367 4.76 -15.77 6.42
CA ALA A 367 4.86 -16.69 5.28
C ALA A 367 5.99 -17.71 5.43
N ASN A 368 5.72 -18.97 5.06
CA ASN A 368 6.75 -19.99 4.82
C ASN A 368 7.08 -20.03 3.32
N THR A 369 8.03 -19.22 2.94
CA THR A 369 8.17 -18.65 1.60
C THR A 369 8.58 -19.61 0.52
N VAL A 370 9.56 -20.51 0.75
CA VAL A 370 10.01 -21.45 -0.31
C VAL A 370 8.90 -22.41 -0.69
N SER A 371 8.20 -22.98 0.30
CA SER A 371 7.10 -23.90 0.02
C SER A 371 5.92 -23.24 -0.67
N GLN A 372 5.72 -21.94 -0.46
CA GLN A 372 4.65 -21.18 -1.12
C GLN A 372 5.04 -20.79 -2.56
N ILE A 373 6.28 -20.32 -2.77
CA ILE A 373 6.78 -20.02 -4.12
C ILE A 373 6.72 -21.26 -4.99
N CYS A 374 7.11 -22.43 -4.46
CA CYS A 374 7.30 -23.67 -5.19
C CYS A 374 6.12 -24.66 -5.05
N ASP A 375 4.92 -24.16 -4.71
CA ASP A 375 3.75 -25.00 -4.43
C ASP A 375 3.17 -25.65 -5.69
N ALA A 376 3.33 -26.97 -5.81
CA ALA A 376 2.75 -27.76 -6.90
C ALA A 376 1.21 -27.69 -7.01
N LYS A 377 0.51 -27.19 -5.98
CA LYS A 377 -0.95 -26.99 -6.04
C LYS A 377 -1.33 -25.76 -6.84
N VAL A 378 -0.41 -24.79 -6.94
CA VAL A 378 -0.60 -23.58 -7.76
C VAL A 378 -0.30 -23.94 -9.24
N ASP A 379 0.86 -24.55 -9.50
CA ASP A 379 1.25 -25.07 -10.80
C ASP A 379 2.17 -26.28 -10.62
N ALA A 380 1.87 -27.38 -11.29
CA ALA A 380 2.63 -28.63 -11.19
C ALA A 380 4.09 -28.50 -11.67
N GLY A 381 4.41 -27.50 -12.47
CA GLY A 381 5.76 -27.21 -12.95
C GLY A 381 6.62 -26.40 -11.97
N LEU A 382 6.00 -25.70 -10.99
CA LEU A 382 6.70 -24.82 -10.05
C LEU A 382 7.85 -25.51 -9.29
N PRO A 383 7.71 -26.71 -8.71
CA PRO A 383 8.82 -27.33 -8.00
C PRO A 383 10.05 -27.59 -8.87
N ALA A 384 9.85 -28.01 -10.12
CA ALA A 384 10.94 -28.21 -11.07
C ALA A 384 11.58 -26.88 -11.50
N ALA A 385 10.75 -25.86 -11.76
CA ALA A 385 11.21 -24.51 -12.10
C ALA A 385 11.99 -23.87 -10.95
N CYS A 386 11.51 -23.99 -9.71
CA CYS A 386 12.24 -23.53 -8.51
C CYS A 386 13.60 -24.19 -8.36
N THR A 387 13.67 -25.52 -8.58
CA THR A 387 14.94 -26.25 -8.53
C THR A 387 15.90 -25.75 -9.59
N ALA A 388 15.43 -25.54 -10.82
CA ALA A 388 16.22 -25.00 -11.92
C ALA A 388 16.71 -23.56 -11.66
N ALA A 389 15.88 -22.73 -11.03
CA ALA A 389 16.18 -21.35 -10.67
C ALA A 389 17.04 -21.23 -9.40
N GLY A 390 17.22 -22.30 -8.63
CA GLY A 390 17.97 -22.28 -7.39
C GLY A 390 17.30 -21.49 -6.27
N VAL A 391 15.96 -21.41 -6.26
CA VAL A 391 15.18 -20.73 -5.20
C VAL A 391 15.46 -21.38 -3.85
N LYS A 392 15.89 -20.54 -2.86
CA LYS A 392 16.33 -21.00 -1.53
C LYS A 392 15.53 -20.34 -0.43
#